data_24ed8ec1890ead94e1dc9d8bd5d48a22
#
_entry.id   24ed8ec1890ead94e1dc9d8bd5d48a22
#
_cell.length_a   1.000
_cell.length_b   1.000
_cell.length_c   1.000
_cell.angle_alpha   90.00
_cell.angle_beta   90.00
_cell.angle_gamma   90.00
#
_symmetry.space_group_name_H-M   'P 1'
#
loop_
_entity.id
_entity.type
_entity.pdbx_description
1 polymer ?
#
loop_
_entity_poly.entity_id
_entity_poly.type
_entity_poly.pdbx_seq_one_letter_code
_entity_poly.pdbx_strand_id
1 'polypeptide(L)'
;MRLKIIKCGGVNCYLLSDGGSSVLIDTATFKYREKLYEICKRENVRLVVLTHGHPDHTGNAAFLAKELNIPSAIGEGDEELVFGRPGEIKRGLMGKLSGLISGAGAETVIQPVFLPAYILSEGDSLKDFGINA
;
A
#
# COMPACT_ATOMS: atom_id res chain seq x y z
N MET A 1 1.77 15.76 -16.71
CA MET A 1 2.03 14.79 -15.63
C MET A 1 3.00 15.37 -14.61
N ARG A 2 2.70 15.21 -13.35
CA ARG A 2 3.51 15.79 -12.26
C ARG A 2 3.80 14.70 -11.21
N LEU A 3 5.04 14.61 -10.78
CA LEU A 3 5.46 13.71 -9.71
C LEU A 3 5.83 14.54 -8.48
N LYS A 4 5.24 14.19 -7.33
CA LYS A 4 5.53 14.82 -6.05
C LYS A 4 6.01 13.76 -5.07
N ILE A 5 7.08 14.08 -4.35
CA ILE A 5 7.62 13.21 -3.30
C ILE A 5 6.94 13.56 -1.97
N ILE A 6 6.41 12.56 -1.29
CA ILE A 6 5.83 12.69 0.05
C ILE A 6 6.77 12.02 1.02
N LYS A 7 7.45 12.80 1.84
CA LYS A 7 8.39 12.27 2.81
C LYS A 7 7.65 11.70 4.01
N CYS A 8 7.93 10.43 4.32
CA CYS A 8 7.31 9.69 5.41
C CYS A 8 8.40 9.01 6.26
N GLY A 9 9.24 9.81 6.88
CA GLY A 9 10.34 9.30 7.69
C GLY A 9 11.44 8.68 6.83
N GLY A 10 11.78 7.42 7.09
CA GLY A 10 12.79 6.69 6.33
C GLY A 10 12.33 6.19 4.97
N VAL A 11 11.06 6.36 4.62
CA VAL A 11 10.52 5.96 3.33
C VAL A 11 9.88 7.15 2.64
N ASN A 12 9.84 7.11 1.32
CA ASN A 12 9.12 8.09 0.51
C ASN A 12 7.91 7.43 -0.15
N CYS A 13 6.80 8.15 -0.16
CA CYS A 13 5.68 7.85 -1.03
C CYS A 13 5.70 8.85 -2.19
N TYR A 14 5.11 8.49 -3.30
CA TYR A 14 5.11 9.33 -4.48
C TYR A 14 3.69 9.55 -4.95
N LEU A 15 3.40 10.77 -5.35
CA LEU A 15 2.12 11.13 -5.92
C LEU A 15 2.32 11.48 -7.40
N LEU A 16 1.73 10.69 -8.26
CA LEU A 16 1.74 10.93 -9.70
C LEU A 16 0.39 11.51 -10.10
N SER A 17 0.40 12.74 -10.62
CA SER A 17 -0.84 13.46 -10.97
C SER A 17 -0.89 13.78 -12.44
N ASP A 18 -2.07 13.64 -13.02
CA ASP A 18 -2.33 13.96 -14.42
C ASP A 18 -3.79 14.37 -14.59
N GLY A 19 -4.02 15.60 -15.06
CA GLY A 19 -5.34 16.10 -15.42
C GLY A 19 -6.42 16.00 -14.33
N GLY A 20 -6.07 16.19 -13.07
CA GLY A 20 -7.04 16.15 -11.98
C GLY A 20 -7.21 14.79 -11.32
N SER A 21 -6.54 13.75 -11.81
CA SER A 21 -6.47 12.44 -11.19
C SER A 21 -5.07 12.15 -10.68
N SER A 22 -4.96 11.35 -9.65
CA SER A 22 -3.66 11.00 -9.09
C SER A 22 -3.56 9.52 -8.73
N VAL A 23 -2.34 9.04 -8.71
CA VAL A 23 -1.99 7.70 -8.22
C VAL A 23 -0.98 7.86 -7.10
N LEU A 24 -1.22 7.21 -5.98
CA LEU A 24 -0.30 7.18 -4.86
C LEU A 24 0.57 5.94 -4.97
N ILE A 25 1.88 6.12 -4.86
CA ILE A 25 2.85 5.03 -4.90
C ILE A 25 3.40 4.85 -3.49
N ASP A 26 3.17 3.70 -2.92
CA ASP A 26 3.43 3.30 -1.54
C ASP A 26 2.62 4.08 -0.49
N THR A 27 2.51 3.52 0.69
CA THR A 27 1.61 4.04 1.73
C THR A 27 2.27 4.18 3.11
N ALA A 28 3.57 4.00 3.21
CA ALA A 28 4.33 4.17 4.45
C ALA A 28 3.79 3.32 5.62
N THR A 29 4.20 3.66 6.83
CA THR A 29 3.74 3.01 8.04
C THR A 29 2.52 3.71 8.64
N PHE A 30 1.90 3.08 9.61
CA PHE A 30 0.74 3.59 10.34
C PHE A 30 0.93 5.04 10.83
N LYS A 31 2.14 5.43 11.20
CA LYS A 31 2.45 6.77 11.71
C LYS A 31 2.02 7.88 10.73
N TYR A 32 2.03 7.61 9.44
CA TYR A 32 1.72 8.59 8.40
C TYR A 32 0.32 8.45 7.82
N ARG A 33 -0.53 7.65 8.45
CA ARG A 33 -1.89 7.34 7.98
C ARG A 33 -2.73 8.57 7.73
N GLU A 34 -2.78 9.46 8.70
CA GLU A 34 -3.61 10.65 8.63
C GLU A 34 -3.13 11.62 7.54
N LYS A 35 -1.83 11.80 7.45
CA LYS A 35 -1.20 12.61 6.39
C LYS A 35 -1.56 12.09 5.01
N LEU A 36 -1.44 10.78 4.79
CA LEU A 36 -1.75 10.18 3.49
C LEU A 36 -3.25 10.20 3.19
N TYR A 37 -4.07 9.99 4.19
CA TYR A 37 -5.54 10.10 4.06
C TYR A 37 -5.94 11.46 3.51
N GLU A 38 -5.44 12.54 4.10
CA GLU A 38 -5.74 13.91 3.67
C GLU A 38 -5.21 14.21 2.26
N ILE A 39 -4.01 13.72 1.94
CA ILE A 39 -3.45 13.87 0.60
C ILE A 39 -4.31 13.14 -0.44
N CYS A 40 -4.71 11.91 -0.16
CA CYS A 40 -5.54 11.12 -1.07
C CYS A 40 -6.88 11.80 -1.37
N LYS A 41 -7.48 12.40 -0.36
CA LYS A 41 -8.73 13.16 -0.55
C LYS A 41 -8.51 14.41 -1.38
N ARG A 42 -7.50 15.20 -1.03
CA ARG A 42 -7.24 16.48 -1.68
C ARG A 42 -6.81 16.33 -3.13
N GLU A 43 -6.00 15.34 -3.41
CA GLU A 43 -5.38 15.14 -4.74
C GLU A 43 -6.16 14.18 -5.64
N ASN A 44 -7.35 13.77 -5.24
CA ASN A 44 -8.18 12.84 -6.01
C ASN A 44 -7.42 11.57 -6.41
N VAL A 45 -6.88 10.88 -5.43
CA VAL A 45 -6.16 9.61 -5.66
C VAL A 45 -7.15 8.53 -6.05
N ARG A 46 -6.93 7.88 -7.18
CA ARG A 46 -7.81 6.86 -7.75
C ARG A 46 -7.23 5.45 -7.71
N LEU A 47 -5.95 5.34 -7.42
CA LEU A 47 -5.27 4.06 -7.30
C LEU A 47 -4.10 4.20 -6.34
N VAL A 48 -3.86 3.19 -5.54
CA VAL A 48 -2.64 3.02 -4.77
C VAL A 48 -1.81 1.93 -5.44
N VAL A 49 -0.57 2.23 -5.80
CA VAL A 49 0.37 1.27 -6.34
C VAL A 49 1.41 0.96 -5.27
N LEU A 50 1.59 -0.32 -4.98
CA LEU A 50 2.59 -0.79 -4.02
C LEU A 50 3.81 -1.29 -4.78
N THR A 51 4.98 -0.76 -4.43
CA THR A 51 6.23 -1.19 -5.06
C THR A 51 6.65 -2.58 -4.61
N HIS A 52 6.32 -2.92 -3.35
CA HIS A 52 6.56 -4.26 -2.80
C HIS A 52 5.72 -4.44 -1.53
N GLY A 53 5.72 -5.66 -1.00
CA GLY A 53 4.84 -6.04 0.10
C GLY A 53 5.33 -5.75 1.51
N HIS A 54 6.42 -5.04 1.71
CA HIS A 54 6.94 -4.74 3.04
C HIS A 54 6.03 -3.77 3.82
N PRO A 55 5.90 -3.94 5.14
CA PRO A 55 4.98 -3.13 5.96
C PRO A 55 5.20 -1.62 5.91
N ASP A 56 6.43 -1.18 5.70
CA ASP A 56 6.77 0.24 5.58
C ASP A 56 6.32 0.86 4.25
N HIS A 57 5.82 0.05 3.33
CA HIS A 57 5.25 0.48 2.06
C HIS A 57 3.75 0.17 1.95
N THR A 58 3.27 -0.87 2.63
CA THR A 58 1.87 -1.31 2.57
C THR A 58 1.03 -0.86 3.75
N GLY A 59 1.63 -0.19 4.72
CA GLY A 59 1.06 0.04 6.04
C GLY A 59 -0.31 0.68 6.08
N ASN A 60 -0.66 1.48 5.09
CA ASN A 60 -1.94 2.18 5.04
C ASN A 60 -2.81 1.79 3.84
N ALA A 61 -2.38 0.83 3.03
CA ALA A 61 -3.12 0.45 1.83
C ALA A 61 -4.53 -0.08 2.14
N ALA A 62 -4.64 -0.97 3.12
CA ALA A 62 -5.93 -1.51 3.53
C ALA A 62 -6.86 -0.43 4.10
N PHE A 63 -6.31 0.49 4.88
CA PHE A 63 -7.06 1.61 5.45
C PHE A 63 -7.59 2.53 4.35
N LEU A 64 -6.76 2.91 3.39
CA LEU A 64 -7.16 3.78 2.27
C LEU A 64 -8.21 3.09 1.39
N ALA A 65 -8.08 1.80 1.15
CA ALA A 65 -9.06 1.03 0.40
C ALA A 65 -10.42 1.04 1.09
N LYS A 66 -10.44 0.86 2.40
CA LYS A 66 -11.67 0.81 3.19
C LYS A 66 -12.31 2.20 3.35
N GLU A 67 -11.53 3.19 3.74
CA GLU A 67 -12.05 4.51 4.11
C GLU A 67 -12.36 5.41 2.91
N LEU A 68 -11.60 5.28 1.84
CA LEU A 68 -11.74 6.13 0.65
C LEU A 68 -12.16 5.34 -0.59
N ASN A 69 -12.37 4.04 -0.46
CA ASN A 69 -12.73 3.17 -1.58
C ASN A 69 -11.74 3.26 -2.74
N ILE A 70 -10.45 3.37 -2.41
CA ILE A 70 -9.39 3.44 -3.41
C ILE A 70 -8.82 2.03 -3.63
N PRO A 71 -8.86 1.49 -4.85
CA PRO A 71 -8.27 0.19 -5.13
C PRO A 71 -6.74 0.24 -5.03
N SER A 72 -6.15 -0.91 -4.75
CA SER A 72 -4.70 -1.08 -4.70
C SER A 72 -4.22 -1.99 -5.80
N ALA A 73 -3.01 -1.75 -6.28
CA ALA A 73 -2.31 -2.60 -7.22
C ALA A 73 -0.91 -2.91 -6.69
N ILE A 74 -0.42 -4.08 -7.01
CA ILE A 74 0.94 -4.49 -6.67
C ILE A 74 1.61 -5.10 -7.90
N GLY A 75 2.93 -5.00 -7.99
CA GLY A 75 3.69 -5.58 -9.08
C GLY A 75 3.63 -7.11 -9.06
N GLU A 76 3.63 -7.70 -10.25
CA GLU A 76 3.70 -9.15 -10.41
C GLU A 76 4.95 -9.70 -9.70
N GLY A 77 4.76 -10.75 -8.92
CA GLY A 77 5.82 -11.38 -8.13
C GLY A 77 5.85 -10.96 -6.67
N ASP A 78 5.30 -9.80 -6.33
CA ASP A 78 5.27 -9.28 -4.95
C ASP A 78 3.94 -9.54 -4.23
N GLU A 79 2.95 -10.05 -4.92
CA GLU A 79 1.64 -10.34 -4.37
C GLU A 79 1.69 -11.32 -3.20
N GLU A 80 2.63 -12.24 -3.20
CA GLU A 80 2.80 -13.22 -2.11
C GLU A 80 3.22 -12.56 -0.80
N LEU A 81 3.92 -11.45 -0.85
CA LEU A 81 4.31 -10.70 0.35
C LEU A 81 3.11 -10.04 1.02
N VAL A 82 2.08 -9.76 0.26
CA VAL A 82 0.85 -9.12 0.75
C VAL A 82 -0.20 -10.17 1.10
N PHE A 83 -0.44 -11.13 0.21
CA PHE A 83 -1.42 -12.19 0.42
C PHE A 83 -0.88 -13.30 1.32
N GLY A 84 0.41 -13.57 1.22
CA GLY A 84 1.02 -14.81 1.69
C GLY A 84 0.49 -16.01 0.94
N ARG A 85 1.24 -17.09 0.97
CA ARG A 85 0.70 -18.40 0.56
C ARG A 85 -0.18 -18.93 1.69
N PRO A 86 -1.30 -19.60 1.40
CA PRO A 86 -2.21 -20.06 2.45
C PRO A 86 -1.55 -20.85 3.58
N GLY A 87 -0.49 -21.60 3.30
CA GLY A 87 0.27 -22.30 4.32
C GLY A 87 1.31 -21.45 5.04
N GLU A 88 1.84 -20.44 4.39
CA GLU A 88 2.88 -19.55 4.94
C GLU A 88 2.29 -18.43 5.79
N ILE A 89 1.12 -17.92 5.44
CA ILE A 89 0.42 -16.94 6.27
C ILE A 89 0.21 -17.49 7.67
N LYS A 90 -0.27 -18.72 7.78
CA LYS A 90 -0.50 -19.36 9.09
C LYS A 90 0.80 -19.53 9.86
N ARG A 91 1.87 -19.98 9.21
CA ARG A 91 3.17 -20.16 9.87
C ARG A 91 3.83 -18.84 10.21
N GLY A 92 3.82 -17.88 9.31
CA GLY A 92 4.36 -16.55 9.56
C GLY A 92 3.62 -15.83 10.65
N LEU A 93 2.30 -15.92 10.64
CA LEU A 93 1.44 -15.30 11.66
C LEU A 93 1.61 -16.00 13.01
N MET A 94 1.57 -17.34 13.05
CA MET A 94 1.73 -18.09 14.28
C MET A 94 3.16 -18.00 14.85
N GLY A 95 4.17 -18.02 13.99
CA GLY A 95 5.55 -17.82 14.42
C GLY A 95 5.78 -16.41 14.95
N LYS A 96 5.21 -15.41 14.32
CA LYS A 96 5.26 -14.02 14.81
C LYS A 96 4.44 -13.86 16.07
N LEU A 97 3.27 -14.45 16.17
CA LEU A 97 2.46 -14.42 17.38
C LEU A 97 3.13 -15.10 18.56
N SER A 98 3.76 -16.25 18.36
CA SER A 98 4.49 -16.92 19.42
C SER A 98 5.75 -16.15 19.86
N GLY A 99 6.40 -15.42 18.93
CA GLY A 99 7.51 -14.52 19.26
C GLY A 99 7.05 -13.21 19.89
N LEU A 100 5.83 -12.77 19.62
CA LEU A 100 5.31 -11.46 19.99
C LEU A 100 4.36 -11.48 21.18
N ILE A 101 3.85 -12.64 21.58
CA ILE A 101 3.14 -12.80 22.85
C ILE A 101 4.05 -12.39 24.03
N SER A 102 5.35 -12.42 23.80
CA SER A 102 6.35 -11.92 24.76
C SER A 102 6.81 -10.51 24.45
N GLY A 103 6.25 -9.81 23.46
CA GLY A 103 6.72 -8.47 23.04
C GLY A 103 5.60 -7.47 22.78
N ALA A 104 5.85 -6.21 23.08
CA ALA A 104 4.92 -5.11 22.96
C ALA A 104 4.68 -4.63 21.51
N GLY A 105 5.28 -5.28 20.51
CA GLY A 105 5.19 -4.88 19.13
C GLY A 105 4.21 -5.68 18.27
N ALA A 106 3.44 -6.59 18.88
CA ALA A 106 2.56 -7.50 18.15
C ALA A 106 1.54 -6.79 17.27
N GLU A 107 0.95 -5.73 17.77
CA GLU A 107 -0.08 -4.97 17.07
C GLU A 107 0.44 -4.21 15.86
N THR A 108 1.70 -3.79 15.89
CA THR A 108 2.33 -3.07 14.79
C THR A 108 2.81 -3.98 13.66
N VAL A 109 2.95 -5.28 13.93
CA VAL A 109 3.45 -6.26 12.96
C VAL A 109 2.32 -7.01 12.29
N ILE A 110 1.18 -7.18 12.98
CA ILE A 110 0.01 -7.82 12.42
C ILE A 110 -0.75 -6.79 11.60
N GLN A 111 -0.38 -6.66 10.36
CA GLN A 111 -1.18 -5.89 9.42
C GLN A 111 -2.29 -6.76 8.87
N PRO A 112 -3.51 -6.21 8.73
CA PRO A 112 -4.57 -6.95 8.09
C PRO A 112 -4.13 -7.34 6.68
N VAL A 113 -4.27 -8.60 6.37
CA VAL A 113 -4.08 -9.06 5.00
C VAL A 113 -5.17 -8.41 4.16
N PHE A 114 -4.78 -7.67 3.15
CA PHE A 114 -5.73 -7.10 2.20
C PHE A 114 -5.42 -7.64 0.81
N LEU A 115 -6.44 -7.70 -0.02
CA LEU A 115 -6.29 -8.14 -1.40
C LEU A 115 -6.14 -6.92 -2.29
N PRO A 116 -5.01 -6.73 -2.98
CA PRO A 116 -4.93 -5.75 -4.05
C PRO A 116 -5.97 -6.08 -5.13
N ALA A 117 -6.59 -5.04 -5.68
CA ALA A 117 -7.56 -5.21 -6.74
C ALA A 117 -6.90 -5.57 -8.07
N TYR A 118 -5.64 -5.20 -8.23
CA TYR A 118 -4.90 -5.38 -9.48
C TYR A 118 -3.50 -5.89 -9.23
N ILE A 119 -3.00 -6.72 -10.14
CA ILE A 119 -1.60 -7.12 -10.21
C ILE A 119 -1.05 -6.48 -11.49
N LEU A 120 -0.01 -5.68 -11.35
CA LEU A 120 0.58 -4.93 -12.47
C LEU A 120 1.80 -5.66 -13.01
N SER A 121 1.88 -5.75 -14.32
CA SER A 121 3.05 -6.23 -15.05
C SER A 121 3.71 -5.08 -15.78
N GLU A 122 4.95 -5.27 -16.19
CA GLU A 122 5.66 -4.26 -16.96
C GLU A 122 4.89 -3.92 -18.25
N GLY A 123 4.71 -2.64 -18.52
CA GLY A 123 3.97 -2.16 -19.68
C GLY A 123 2.49 -1.92 -19.49
N ASP A 124 1.94 -2.27 -18.31
CA ASP A 124 0.52 -2.01 -18.03
C ASP A 124 0.23 -0.51 -18.00
N SER A 125 -0.95 -0.16 -18.49
CA SER A 125 -1.38 1.24 -18.58
C SER A 125 -2.20 1.67 -17.35
N LEU A 126 -2.00 2.90 -16.91
CA LEU A 126 -2.76 3.50 -15.83
C LEU A 126 -3.89 4.42 -16.34
N LYS A 127 -4.23 4.35 -17.61
CA LYS A 127 -5.23 5.23 -18.23
C LYS A 127 -6.60 5.14 -17.58
N ASP A 128 -6.99 3.95 -17.13
CA ASP A 128 -8.28 3.74 -16.45
C ASP A 128 -8.38 4.50 -15.13
N PHE A 129 -7.25 4.92 -14.59
CA PHE A 129 -7.18 5.70 -13.36
C PHE A 129 -6.90 7.19 -13.64
N GLY A 130 -6.97 7.59 -14.89
CA GLY A 130 -6.80 8.98 -15.30
C GLY A 130 -5.36 9.42 -15.48
N ILE A 131 -4.42 8.48 -15.50
CA ILE A 131 -3.00 8.76 -15.73
C ILE A 131 -2.61 8.30 -17.13
N ASN A 132 -2.17 9.25 -17.93
CA ASN A 132 -1.78 8.98 -19.30
C ASN A 132 -0.33 8.47 -19.38
N ALA A 133 -0.14 7.29 -18.83
CA ALA A 133 1.17 6.64 -18.78
C ALA A 133 1.06 5.16 -19.11
#